data_e02726ed5f8f0c8335cb3f38b017c4e2
#
_entry.id   e02726ed5f8f0c8335cb3f38b017c4e2
#
_cell.length_a   1.000
_cell.length_b   1.000
_cell.length_c   1.000
_cell.angle_alpha   90.00
_cell.angle_beta   90.00
_cell.angle_gamma   90.00
#
_symmetry.space_group_name_H-M   'P 1'
#
loop_
_entity.id
_entity.type
_entity.pdbx_description
1 polymer ?
#
loop_
_entity_poly.entity_id
_entity_poly.type
_entity_poly.pdbx_seq_one_letter_code
_entity_poly.pdbx_strand_id
1 'polypeptide(L)'
;YNGELSSVINADIKREYLDHMHEYFPKVDYQIKGQAEKAADSAGRLGIAFGLGVFLILIILSLNFSSFYQARLIMMVIPVGIVSAILGHGIVGIPFSMFSFWGIIALVGILVNDAVVMLDQYNRNLKKGMSPEDAGIAAGKSRFRAIILTSLTTVAGLFPLIYLETSFQAQFLIPMAISVAYGVLFGTLILLFFFPPLLMYFSDIRRARWWLWRGGPSAPSRIEVEPITKHSKRIAEMGNPDDSDNQLNIGDI
;
A
#
# COMPACT_ATOMS: atom_id res chain seq x y z
N TYR A 1 24.41 8.62 18.56
CA TYR A 1 25.35 8.21 17.50
C TYR A 1 25.03 9.04 16.27
N ASN A 2 25.81 10.07 16.02
CA ASN A 2 25.55 11.01 14.94
C ASN A 2 26.05 10.41 13.62
N GLY A 3 25.17 9.83 12.82
CA GLY A 3 25.47 9.43 11.45
C GLY A 3 25.96 10.60 10.58
N GLU A 4 25.54 11.82 10.91
CA GLU A 4 26.04 13.07 10.33
C GLU A 4 27.54 13.27 10.58
N LEU A 5 28.05 12.93 11.79
CA LEU A 5 29.46 13.05 12.11
C LEU A 5 30.33 12.13 11.25
N SER A 6 29.87 10.92 10.99
CA SER A 6 30.58 9.96 10.13
C SER A 6 30.63 10.40 8.67
N SER A 7 29.57 11.01 8.14
CA SER A 7 29.54 11.52 6.77
C SER A 7 30.43 12.75 6.60
N VAL A 8 30.45 13.64 7.60
CA VAL A 8 31.32 14.82 7.60
C VAL A 8 32.80 14.42 7.70
N ILE A 9 33.15 13.52 8.62
CA ILE A 9 34.52 13.01 8.76
C ILE A 9 34.98 12.32 7.46
N ASN A 10 34.15 11.50 6.85
CA ASN A 10 34.50 10.84 5.58
C ASN A 10 34.66 11.84 4.44
N ALA A 11 33.87 12.90 4.40
CA ALA A 11 34.00 13.97 3.41
C ALA A 11 35.31 14.78 3.61
N ASP A 12 35.67 15.06 4.87
CA ASP A 12 36.91 15.79 5.19
C ASP A 12 38.15 14.93 4.87
N ILE A 13 38.15 13.66 5.25
CA ILE A 13 39.23 12.72 4.89
C ILE A 13 39.40 12.61 3.39
N LYS A 14 38.30 12.56 2.66
CA LYS A 14 38.32 12.51 1.18
C LYS A 14 38.99 13.74 0.61
N ARG A 15 38.56 14.92 1.05
CA ARG A 15 39.05 16.22 0.56
C ARG A 15 40.51 16.47 0.91
N GLU A 16 40.91 16.14 2.12
CA GLU A 16 42.21 16.55 2.66
C GLU A 16 43.33 15.55 2.31
N TYR A 17 43.00 14.25 2.21
CA TYR A 17 44.01 13.21 2.01
C TYR A 17 43.82 12.42 0.72
N LEU A 18 42.60 12.01 0.37
CA LEU A 18 42.36 11.05 -0.72
C LEU A 18 42.43 11.70 -2.11
N ASP A 19 41.95 12.94 -2.25
CA ASP A 19 42.01 13.66 -3.51
C ASP A 19 43.47 14.03 -3.88
N HIS A 20 44.37 14.19 -2.90
CA HIS A 20 45.78 14.44 -3.13
C HIS A 20 46.60 13.15 -3.29
N MET A 21 46.06 11.99 -2.96
CA MET A 21 46.76 10.71 -3.06
C MET A 21 47.13 10.33 -4.50
N HIS A 22 46.32 10.69 -5.47
CA HIS A 22 46.55 10.46 -6.90
C HIS A 22 47.76 11.25 -7.42
N GLU A 23 48.10 12.37 -6.80
CA GLU A 23 49.27 13.20 -7.16
C GLU A 23 50.59 12.53 -6.71
N TYR A 24 50.58 11.87 -5.56
CA TYR A 24 51.76 11.16 -5.01
C TYR A 24 51.82 9.70 -5.44
N PHE A 25 50.68 9.04 -5.69
CA PHE A 25 50.59 7.62 -6.02
C PHE A 25 49.66 7.36 -7.20
N PRO A 26 50.02 7.69 -8.45
CA PRO A 26 49.11 7.63 -9.61
C PRO A 26 48.63 6.21 -9.99
N LYS A 27 49.24 5.16 -9.45
CA LYS A 27 48.89 3.76 -9.67
C LYS A 27 48.08 3.13 -8.55
N VAL A 28 47.72 3.88 -7.52
CA VAL A 28 46.95 3.39 -6.36
C VAL A 28 45.53 3.90 -6.49
N ASP A 29 44.59 2.97 -6.62
CA ASP A 29 43.17 3.27 -6.53
C ASP A 29 42.68 2.97 -5.12
N TYR A 30 41.87 3.88 -4.55
CA TYR A 30 41.35 3.71 -3.22
C TYR A 30 39.82 3.51 -3.26
N GLN A 31 39.34 2.60 -2.43
CA GLN A 31 37.91 2.40 -2.24
C GLN A 31 37.57 2.61 -0.76
N ILE A 32 36.73 3.61 -0.48
CA ILE A 32 36.18 3.80 0.86
C ILE A 32 35.12 2.72 1.08
N LYS A 33 35.50 1.62 1.71
CA LYS A 33 34.59 0.53 2.06
C LYS A 33 34.13 0.70 3.49
N GLY A 34 32.83 0.88 3.68
CA GLY A 34 32.25 1.02 5.01
C GLY A 34 30.78 0.64 5.05
N GLN A 35 30.16 0.80 6.21
CA GLN A 35 28.72 0.57 6.40
C GLN A 35 27.88 1.45 5.47
N ALA A 36 28.32 2.67 5.16
CA ALA A 36 27.59 3.59 4.29
C ALA A 36 27.49 3.08 2.83
N GLU A 37 28.58 2.54 2.27
CA GLU A 37 28.58 1.95 0.92
C GLU A 37 27.68 0.71 0.86
N LYS A 38 27.84 -0.20 1.84
CA LYS A 38 26.98 -1.39 1.94
C LYS A 38 25.53 -1.03 2.14
N ALA A 39 25.23 0.02 2.90
CA ALA A 39 23.88 0.51 3.10
C ALA A 39 23.30 1.11 1.82
N ALA A 40 24.06 1.86 1.04
CA ALA A 40 23.63 2.42 -0.23
C ALA A 40 23.33 1.34 -1.29
N ASP A 41 24.24 0.36 -1.43
CA ASP A 41 24.05 -0.79 -2.33
C ASP A 41 22.83 -1.63 -1.94
N SER A 42 22.68 -1.87 -0.63
CA SER A 42 21.53 -2.60 -0.11
C SER A 42 20.23 -1.83 -0.30
N ALA A 43 20.22 -0.51 -0.11
CA ALA A 43 19.05 0.34 -0.34
C ALA A 43 18.60 0.29 -1.80
N GLY A 44 19.53 0.32 -2.76
CA GLY A 44 19.22 0.19 -4.17
C GLY A 44 18.55 -1.15 -4.52
N ARG A 45 19.13 -2.26 -4.05
CA ARG A 45 18.57 -3.62 -4.24
C ARG A 45 17.22 -3.78 -3.56
N LEU A 46 17.06 -3.21 -2.37
CA LEU A 46 15.82 -3.23 -1.61
C LEU A 46 14.72 -2.43 -2.31
N GLY A 47 15.07 -1.27 -2.90
CA GLY A 47 14.14 -0.48 -3.71
C GLY A 47 13.61 -1.23 -4.93
N ILE A 48 14.49 -1.95 -5.64
CA ILE A 48 14.08 -2.81 -6.77
C ILE A 48 13.17 -3.94 -6.28
N ALA A 49 13.54 -4.62 -5.20
CA ALA A 49 12.73 -5.71 -4.64
C ALA A 49 11.35 -5.22 -4.17
N PHE A 50 11.30 -4.03 -3.54
CA PHE A 50 10.04 -3.38 -3.15
C PHE A 50 9.18 -3.05 -4.38
N GLY A 51 9.76 -2.46 -5.41
CA GLY A 51 9.05 -2.16 -6.66
C GLY A 51 8.47 -3.41 -7.34
N LEU A 52 9.25 -4.50 -7.39
CA LEU A 52 8.78 -5.79 -7.90
C LEU A 52 7.65 -6.36 -7.02
N GLY A 53 7.78 -6.28 -5.70
CA GLY A 53 6.74 -6.70 -4.75
C GLY A 53 5.43 -5.94 -4.96
N VAL A 54 5.50 -4.62 -5.06
CA VAL A 54 4.35 -3.74 -5.34
C VAL A 54 3.71 -4.08 -6.70
N PHE A 55 4.51 -4.34 -7.71
CA PHE A 55 4.03 -4.76 -9.03
C PHE A 55 3.33 -6.13 -8.98
N LEU A 56 3.88 -7.10 -8.28
CA LEU A 56 3.25 -8.42 -8.08
C LEU A 56 1.93 -8.30 -7.32
N ILE A 57 1.88 -7.49 -6.27
CA ILE A 57 0.64 -7.21 -5.52
C ILE A 57 -0.42 -6.62 -6.47
N LEU A 58 -0.05 -5.67 -7.34
CA LEU A 58 -0.96 -5.08 -8.31
C LEU A 58 -1.55 -6.14 -9.26
N ILE A 59 -0.72 -7.07 -9.75
CA ILE A 59 -1.18 -8.17 -10.62
C ILE A 59 -2.15 -9.07 -9.86
N ILE A 60 -1.75 -9.56 -8.67
CA ILE A 60 -2.58 -10.46 -7.85
C ILE A 60 -3.93 -9.81 -7.54
N LEU A 61 -3.94 -8.54 -7.13
CA LEU A 61 -5.17 -7.81 -6.84
C LEU A 61 -6.03 -7.63 -8.08
N SER A 62 -5.42 -7.35 -9.24
CA SER A 62 -6.15 -7.20 -10.51
C SER A 62 -6.84 -8.49 -10.92
N LEU A 63 -6.19 -9.64 -10.71
CA LEU A 63 -6.76 -10.96 -10.96
C LEU A 63 -7.86 -11.29 -9.95
N ASN A 64 -7.62 -11.04 -8.66
CA ASN A 64 -8.58 -11.34 -7.59
C ASN A 64 -9.90 -10.58 -7.76
N PHE A 65 -9.82 -9.28 -8.03
CA PHE A 65 -11.02 -8.43 -8.20
C PHE A 65 -11.52 -8.37 -9.66
N SER A 66 -10.87 -9.05 -10.60
CA SER A 66 -11.17 -8.95 -12.04
C SER A 66 -11.32 -7.48 -12.51
N SER A 67 -10.59 -6.57 -11.88
CA SER A 67 -10.69 -5.12 -12.08
C SER A 67 -9.39 -4.41 -11.78
N PHE A 68 -8.70 -3.99 -12.82
CA PHE A 68 -7.49 -3.18 -12.70
C PHE A 68 -7.70 -1.85 -11.96
N TYR A 69 -8.92 -1.36 -12.00
CA TYR A 69 -9.35 -0.15 -11.31
C TYR A 69 -9.40 -0.34 -9.78
N GLN A 70 -10.01 -1.41 -9.31
CA GLN A 70 -10.09 -1.70 -7.87
C GLN A 70 -8.71 -2.02 -7.29
N ALA A 71 -7.85 -2.70 -8.04
CA ALA A 71 -6.47 -2.94 -7.64
C ALA A 71 -5.70 -1.62 -7.43
N ARG A 72 -5.80 -0.66 -8.37
CA ARG A 72 -5.14 0.65 -8.22
C ARG A 72 -5.66 1.45 -7.02
N LEU A 73 -6.95 1.33 -6.72
CA LEU A 73 -7.53 1.99 -5.57
C LEU A 73 -6.90 1.49 -4.26
N ILE A 74 -6.72 0.16 -4.13
CA ILE A 74 -6.02 -0.42 -2.99
C ILE A 74 -4.57 0.06 -2.94
N MET A 75 -3.87 0.14 -4.08
CA MET A 75 -2.48 0.58 -4.12
C MET A 75 -2.28 2.03 -3.64
N MET A 76 -3.31 2.88 -3.66
CA MET A 76 -3.23 4.24 -3.10
C MET A 76 -3.06 4.25 -1.58
N VAL A 77 -3.26 3.14 -0.91
CA VAL A 77 -3.01 3.01 0.53
C VAL A 77 -1.50 2.97 0.84
N ILE A 78 -0.66 2.55 -0.12
CA ILE A 78 0.80 2.48 0.08
C ILE A 78 1.42 3.84 0.41
N PRO A 79 1.20 4.91 -0.38
CA PRO A 79 1.68 6.25 -0.03
C PRO A 79 1.20 6.73 1.34
N VAL A 80 -0.04 6.40 1.71
CA VAL A 80 -0.60 6.74 3.02
C VAL A 80 0.21 6.06 4.14
N GLY A 81 0.52 4.78 3.98
CA GLY A 81 1.36 4.04 4.93
C GLY A 81 2.75 4.64 5.06
N ILE A 82 3.40 5.01 3.95
CA ILE A 82 4.73 5.63 3.95
C ILE A 82 4.71 6.96 4.73
N VAL A 83 3.74 7.83 4.43
CA VAL A 83 3.58 9.11 5.14
C VAL A 83 3.32 8.88 6.63
N SER A 84 2.48 7.91 6.98
CA SER A 84 2.20 7.55 8.38
C SER A 84 3.44 7.06 9.12
N ALA A 85 4.30 6.27 8.48
CA ALA A 85 5.56 5.82 9.07
C ALA A 85 6.53 6.99 9.30
N ILE A 86 6.65 7.91 8.32
CA ILE A 86 7.48 9.12 8.44
C ILE A 86 7.00 10.00 9.58
N LEU A 87 5.68 10.20 9.72
CA LEU A 87 5.11 10.93 10.85
C LEU A 87 5.46 10.28 12.20
N GLY A 88 5.44 8.95 12.28
CA GLY A 88 5.85 8.21 13.47
C GLY A 88 7.30 8.49 13.87
N HIS A 89 8.21 8.49 12.91
CA HIS A 89 9.62 8.85 13.15
C HIS A 89 9.78 10.29 13.64
N GLY A 90 9.00 11.22 13.07
CA GLY A 90 8.97 12.61 13.50
C GLY A 90 8.48 12.78 14.94
N ILE A 91 7.47 12.01 15.36
CA ILE A 91 6.92 12.06 16.73
C ILE A 91 7.92 11.50 17.75
N VAL A 92 8.54 10.37 17.44
CA VAL A 92 9.48 9.70 18.36
C VAL A 92 10.87 10.37 18.36
N GLY A 93 11.21 11.14 17.33
CA GLY A 93 12.50 11.81 17.20
C GLY A 93 13.65 10.89 16.79
N ILE A 94 13.36 9.69 16.29
CA ILE A 94 14.38 8.73 15.83
C ILE A 94 14.54 8.87 14.32
N PRO A 95 15.78 9.03 13.81
CA PRO A 95 16.02 9.23 12.38
C PRO A 95 15.59 8.01 11.56
N PHE A 96 15.18 8.29 10.33
CA PHE A 96 14.84 7.26 9.36
C PHE A 96 16.09 6.46 8.97
N SER A 97 16.01 5.15 9.03
CA SER A 97 17.13 4.24 8.76
C SER A 97 16.74 3.16 7.73
N MET A 98 17.71 2.36 7.33
CA MET A 98 17.46 1.20 6.48
C MET A 98 16.47 0.21 7.11
N PHE A 99 16.52 0.05 8.44
CA PHE A 99 15.55 -0.79 9.16
C PHE A 99 14.14 -0.20 9.14
N SER A 100 14.01 1.13 9.14
CA SER A 100 12.72 1.81 8.94
C SER A 100 12.09 1.42 7.61
N PHE A 101 12.89 1.31 6.55
CA PHE A 101 12.41 0.90 5.22
C PHE A 101 11.90 -0.55 5.23
N TRP A 102 12.55 -1.46 5.96
CA TRP A 102 12.03 -2.82 6.16
C TRP A 102 10.70 -2.82 6.90
N GLY A 103 10.55 -1.93 7.88
CA GLY A 103 9.28 -1.70 8.56
C GLY A 103 8.18 -1.23 7.59
N ILE A 104 8.49 -0.35 6.65
CA ILE A 104 7.55 0.09 5.61
C ILE A 104 7.13 -1.06 4.70
N ILE A 105 8.02 -1.96 4.32
CA ILE A 105 7.65 -3.13 3.51
C ILE A 105 6.62 -4.00 4.25
N ALA A 106 6.85 -4.27 5.54
CA ALA A 106 5.90 -5.01 6.36
C ALA A 106 4.57 -4.26 6.51
N LEU A 107 4.63 -2.95 6.77
CA LEU A 107 3.48 -2.07 6.90
C LEU A 107 2.58 -2.07 5.65
N VAL A 108 3.18 -2.00 4.47
CA VAL A 108 2.45 -2.05 3.19
C VAL A 108 1.63 -3.32 3.09
N GLY A 109 2.20 -4.47 3.47
CA GLY A 109 1.45 -5.75 3.48
C GLY A 109 0.24 -5.71 4.41
N ILE A 110 0.37 -5.13 5.61
CA ILE A 110 -0.73 -5.00 6.58
C ILE A 110 -1.83 -4.10 6.03
N LEU A 111 -1.48 -2.88 5.58
CA LEU A 111 -2.46 -1.91 5.10
C LEU A 111 -3.16 -2.36 3.80
N VAL A 112 -2.43 -2.99 2.88
CA VAL A 112 -3.02 -3.56 1.66
C VAL A 112 -4.02 -4.66 2.02
N ASN A 113 -3.70 -5.54 2.98
CA ASN A 113 -4.62 -6.58 3.45
C ASN A 113 -5.92 -5.96 4.01
N ASP A 114 -5.83 -4.94 4.84
CA ASP A 114 -6.98 -4.25 5.42
C ASP A 114 -7.85 -3.58 4.34
N ALA A 115 -7.22 -2.94 3.35
CA ALA A 115 -7.91 -2.33 2.21
C ALA A 115 -8.61 -3.38 1.33
N VAL A 116 -7.98 -4.54 1.09
CA VAL A 116 -8.55 -5.67 0.35
C VAL A 116 -9.83 -6.17 1.01
N VAL A 117 -9.77 -6.42 2.32
CA VAL A 117 -10.93 -6.92 3.09
C VAL A 117 -12.07 -5.90 3.09
N MET A 118 -11.74 -4.61 3.15
CA MET A 118 -12.73 -3.52 3.11
C MET A 118 -13.38 -3.40 1.73
N LEU A 119 -12.59 -3.50 0.65
CA LEU A 119 -13.10 -3.49 -0.72
C LEU A 119 -13.94 -4.73 -1.04
N ASP A 120 -13.55 -5.91 -0.56
CA ASP A 120 -14.36 -7.12 -0.71
C ASP A 120 -15.73 -6.98 -0.03
N GLN A 121 -15.76 -6.41 1.18
CA GLN A 121 -17.01 -6.13 1.86
C GLN A 121 -17.88 -5.11 1.10
N TYR A 122 -17.26 -4.05 0.56
CA TYR A 122 -17.95 -3.10 -0.32
C TYR A 122 -18.59 -3.80 -1.53
N ASN A 123 -17.83 -4.64 -2.20
CA ASN A 123 -18.30 -5.40 -3.36
C ASN A 123 -19.45 -6.35 -3.01
N ARG A 124 -19.40 -6.99 -1.82
CA ARG A 124 -20.50 -7.83 -1.32
C ARG A 124 -21.78 -7.02 -1.06
N ASN A 125 -21.64 -5.81 -0.53
CA ASN A 125 -22.78 -4.93 -0.26
C ASN A 125 -23.42 -4.45 -1.57
N LEU A 126 -22.62 -4.14 -2.60
CA LEU A 126 -23.12 -3.83 -3.95
C LEU A 126 -23.89 -5.00 -4.57
N LYS A 127 -23.41 -6.23 -4.39
CA LYS A 127 -24.12 -7.43 -4.87
C LYS A 127 -25.48 -7.63 -4.18
N LYS A 128 -25.65 -7.13 -2.96
CA LYS A 128 -26.92 -7.13 -2.23
C LYS A 128 -27.87 -6.01 -2.67
N GLY A 129 -27.50 -5.21 -3.66
CA GLY A 129 -28.33 -4.13 -4.19
C GLY A 129 -28.22 -2.80 -3.43
N MET A 130 -27.24 -2.66 -2.51
CA MET A 130 -27.02 -1.37 -1.84
C MET A 130 -26.50 -0.31 -2.79
N SER A 131 -26.85 0.95 -2.55
CA SER A 131 -26.22 2.07 -3.26
C SER A 131 -24.70 2.10 -3.01
N PRO A 132 -23.88 2.61 -3.94
CA PRO A 132 -22.44 2.71 -3.73
C PRO A 132 -22.06 3.48 -2.45
N GLU A 133 -22.80 4.53 -2.12
CA GLU A 133 -22.65 5.32 -0.90
C GLU A 133 -22.87 4.47 0.35
N ASP A 134 -24.04 3.84 0.44
CA ASP A 134 -24.41 3.00 1.59
C ASP A 134 -23.51 1.78 1.71
N ALA A 135 -23.14 1.16 0.57
CA ALA A 135 -22.24 0.03 0.52
C ALA A 135 -20.84 0.37 1.08
N GLY A 136 -20.31 1.57 0.78
CA GLY A 136 -19.04 2.07 1.29
C GLY A 136 -19.09 2.32 2.79
N ILE A 137 -20.11 3.03 3.28
CA ILE A 137 -20.30 3.31 4.70
C ILE A 137 -20.51 1.99 5.49
N ALA A 138 -21.34 1.09 4.98
CA ALA A 138 -21.60 -0.19 5.61
C ALA A 138 -20.34 -1.08 5.65
N ALA A 139 -19.50 -1.05 4.62
CA ALA A 139 -18.21 -1.75 4.60
C ALA A 139 -17.29 -1.22 5.71
N GLY A 140 -17.12 0.10 5.80
CA GLY A 140 -16.34 0.73 6.86
C GLY A 140 -16.85 0.35 8.26
N LYS A 141 -18.14 0.50 8.51
CA LYS A 141 -18.76 0.16 9.81
C LYS A 141 -18.56 -1.31 10.19
N SER A 142 -18.74 -2.23 9.25
CA SER A 142 -18.65 -3.67 9.52
C SER A 142 -17.23 -4.14 9.83
N ARG A 143 -16.22 -3.46 9.27
CA ARG A 143 -14.80 -3.81 9.44
C ARG A 143 -14.08 -2.98 10.49
N PHE A 144 -14.67 -1.88 10.93
CA PHE A 144 -14.09 -0.96 11.90
C PHE A 144 -13.51 -1.65 13.14
N ARG A 145 -14.32 -2.50 13.78
CA ARG A 145 -13.90 -3.20 15.01
C ARG A 145 -12.71 -4.14 14.77
N ALA A 146 -12.74 -4.91 13.67
CA ALA A 146 -11.67 -5.85 13.37
C ALA A 146 -10.35 -5.13 13.08
N ILE A 147 -10.38 -4.11 12.23
CA ILE A 147 -9.20 -3.34 11.82
C ILE A 147 -8.61 -2.56 13.01
N ILE A 148 -9.44 -1.90 13.83
CA ILE A 148 -8.94 -1.19 15.02
C ILE A 148 -8.33 -2.17 16.03
N LEU A 149 -8.95 -3.33 16.24
CA LEU A 149 -8.41 -4.32 17.18
C LEU A 149 -7.04 -4.84 16.73
N THR A 150 -6.89 -5.21 15.46
CA THR A 150 -5.59 -5.66 14.92
C THR A 150 -4.54 -4.58 14.99
N SER A 151 -4.87 -3.33 14.67
CA SER A 151 -3.95 -2.19 14.78
C SER A 151 -3.52 -1.96 16.22
N LEU A 152 -4.46 -1.97 17.16
CA LEU A 152 -4.17 -1.74 18.58
C LEU A 152 -3.28 -2.85 19.16
N THR A 153 -3.56 -4.10 18.83
CA THR A 153 -2.75 -5.24 19.28
C THR A 153 -1.34 -5.20 18.70
N THR A 154 -1.18 -4.80 17.43
CA THR A 154 0.14 -4.64 16.80
C THR A 154 0.94 -3.53 17.49
N VAL A 155 0.31 -2.36 17.71
CA VAL A 155 0.97 -1.24 18.41
C VAL A 155 1.34 -1.61 19.84
N ALA A 156 0.41 -2.24 20.58
CA ALA A 156 0.67 -2.67 21.96
C ALA A 156 1.81 -3.71 22.05
N GLY A 157 1.89 -4.62 21.07
CA GLY A 157 2.97 -5.61 21.00
C GLY A 157 4.34 -5.01 20.69
N LEU A 158 4.39 -3.92 19.92
CA LEU A 158 5.64 -3.22 19.57
C LEU A 158 6.03 -2.14 20.60
N PHE A 159 5.11 -1.71 21.45
CA PHE A 159 5.35 -0.67 22.44
C PHE A 159 6.53 -0.97 23.39
N PRO A 160 6.67 -2.17 23.98
CA PRO A 160 7.80 -2.50 24.83
C PRO A 160 9.15 -2.39 24.08
N LEU A 161 9.19 -2.82 22.83
CA LEU A 161 10.41 -2.72 22.01
C LEU A 161 10.80 -1.26 21.74
N ILE A 162 9.82 -0.39 21.50
CA ILE A 162 10.10 1.02 21.16
C ILE A 162 10.55 1.82 22.38
N TYR A 163 9.96 1.57 23.58
CA TYR A 163 10.10 2.46 24.73
C TYR A 163 10.81 1.85 25.93
N LEU A 164 10.85 0.53 26.06
CA LEU A 164 11.39 -0.13 27.24
C LEU A 164 12.67 -0.91 26.96
N GLU A 165 12.96 -1.21 25.69
CA GLU A 165 14.10 -2.02 25.33
C GLU A 165 15.36 -1.14 25.21
N THR A 166 16.43 -1.55 25.89
CA THR A 166 17.71 -0.81 25.94
C THR A 166 18.90 -1.61 25.43
N SER A 167 18.70 -2.88 25.05
CA SER A 167 19.80 -3.72 24.55
C SER A 167 20.33 -3.21 23.21
N PHE A 168 21.63 -3.30 23.02
CA PHE A 168 22.30 -2.81 21.82
C PHE A 168 21.75 -3.46 20.53
N GLN A 169 21.44 -4.75 20.58
CA GLN A 169 20.87 -5.49 19.46
C GLN A 169 19.47 -5.02 19.09
N ALA A 170 18.64 -4.74 20.08
CA ALA A 170 17.27 -4.29 19.86
C ALA A 170 17.21 -2.86 19.31
N GLN A 171 18.19 -2.01 19.60
CA GLN A 171 18.24 -0.64 19.09
C GLN A 171 18.23 -0.57 17.56
N PHE A 172 18.75 -1.57 16.87
CA PHE A 172 18.65 -1.64 15.40
C PHE A 172 17.21 -1.92 14.91
N LEU A 173 16.39 -2.59 15.73
CA LEU A 173 15.03 -2.95 15.38
C LEU A 173 14.02 -1.86 15.73
N ILE A 174 14.36 -0.92 16.62
CA ILE A 174 13.48 0.17 17.04
C ILE A 174 12.97 1.01 15.85
N PRO A 175 13.81 1.45 14.89
CA PRO A 175 13.32 2.21 13.74
C PRO A 175 12.32 1.42 12.87
N MET A 176 12.51 0.09 12.74
CA MET A 176 11.56 -0.80 12.07
C MET A 176 10.23 -0.85 12.83
N ALA A 177 10.30 -1.04 14.15
CA ALA A 177 9.11 -1.10 15.01
C ALA A 177 8.30 0.20 14.98
N ILE A 178 8.97 1.37 14.97
CA ILE A 178 8.34 2.68 14.83
C ILE A 178 7.59 2.77 13.49
N SER A 179 8.24 2.40 12.38
CA SER A 179 7.60 2.43 11.05
C SER A 179 6.33 1.58 11.04
N VAL A 180 6.37 0.38 11.62
CA VAL A 180 5.19 -0.51 11.67
C VAL A 180 4.14 0.00 12.63
N ALA A 181 4.50 0.32 13.87
CA ALA A 181 3.54 0.70 14.91
C ALA A 181 2.79 1.99 14.55
N TYR A 182 3.51 3.06 14.27
CA TYR A 182 2.91 4.35 13.91
C TYR A 182 2.32 4.33 12.49
N GLY A 183 2.96 3.60 11.58
CA GLY A 183 2.44 3.39 10.24
C GLY A 183 1.09 2.70 10.24
N VAL A 184 0.93 1.62 11.02
CA VAL A 184 -0.35 0.94 11.20
C VAL A 184 -1.34 1.85 11.92
N LEU A 185 -0.94 2.51 13.02
CA LEU A 185 -1.83 3.36 13.79
C LEU A 185 -2.46 4.48 12.95
N PHE A 186 -1.64 5.30 12.32
CA PHE A 186 -2.14 6.40 11.49
C PHE A 186 -2.67 5.92 10.14
N GLY A 187 -2.01 4.94 9.51
CA GLY A 187 -2.43 4.39 8.22
C GLY A 187 -3.82 3.77 8.27
N THR A 188 -4.14 3.00 9.32
CA THR A 188 -5.47 2.41 9.47
C THR A 188 -6.54 3.44 9.80
N LEU A 189 -6.23 4.46 10.61
CA LEU A 189 -7.16 5.57 10.85
C LEU A 189 -7.49 6.29 9.54
N ILE A 190 -6.46 6.65 8.76
CA ILE A 190 -6.64 7.28 7.47
C ILE A 190 -7.41 6.35 6.52
N LEU A 191 -7.07 5.07 6.46
CA LEU A 191 -7.78 4.09 5.64
C LEU A 191 -9.28 4.07 5.96
N LEU A 192 -9.65 3.95 7.24
CA LEU A 192 -11.05 3.87 7.66
C LEU A 192 -11.87 5.12 7.31
N PHE A 193 -11.27 6.31 7.45
CA PHE A 193 -11.95 7.56 7.16
C PHE A 193 -11.94 7.94 5.68
N PHE A 194 -10.83 7.68 4.98
CA PHE A 194 -10.66 8.10 3.59
C PHE A 194 -11.07 7.07 2.55
N PHE A 195 -11.12 5.79 2.90
CA PHE A 195 -11.43 4.76 1.91
C PHE A 195 -12.86 4.87 1.33
N PRO A 196 -13.94 5.09 2.13
CA PRO A 196 -15.27 5.29 1.57
C PRO A 196 -15.39 6.51 0.66
N PRO A 197 -14.93 7.72 1.03
CA PRO A 197 -14.89 8.86 0.13
C PRO A 197 -14.05 8.62 -1.13
N LEU A 198 -12.94 7.90 -0.99
CA LEU A 198 -12.06 7.56 -2.11
C LEU A 198 -12.78 6.68 -3.14
N LEU A 199 -13.55 5.70 -2.69
CA LEU A 199 -14.41 4.88 -3.56
C LEU A 199 -15.38 5.76 -4.36
N MET A 200 -16.03 6.73 -3.72
CA MET A 200 -16.96 7.65 -4.37
C MET A 200 -16.26 8.55 -5.39
N TYR A 201 -15.14 9.16 -5.00
CA TYR A 201 -14.33 10.00 -5.88
C TYR A 201 -13.91 9.29 -7.16
N PHE A 202 -13.43 8.07 -7.02
CA PHE A 202 -13.04 7.28 -8.18
C PHE A 202 -14.23 6.81 -9.02
N SER A 203 -15.39 6.57 -8.42
CA SER A 203 -16.63 6.29 -9.15
C SER A 203 -17.05 7.50 -9.98
N ASP A 204 -16.94 8.71 -9.42
CA ASP A 204 -17.28 9.96 -10.13
C ASP A 204 -16.31 10.26 -11.29
N ILE A 205 -15.00 10.04 -11.12
CA ILE A 205 -14.03 10.14 -12.22
C ILE A 205 -14.41 9.17 -13.36
N ARG A 206 -14.85 7.98 -13.04
CA ARG A 206 -15.25 6.97 -14.01
C ARG A 206 -16.53 7.37 -14.76
N ARG A 207 -17.51 7.98 -14.05
CA ARG A 207 -18.69 8.58 -14.64
C ARG A 207 -18.35 9.71 -15.61
N ALA A 208 -17.50 10.64 -15.16
CA ALA A 208 -17.04 11.77 -15.96
C ALA A 208 -16.32 11.29 -17.25
N ARG A 209 -15.42 10.32 -17.12
CA ARG A 209 -14.72 9.74 -18.26
C ARG A 209 -15.68 9.04 -19.24
N TRP A 210 -16.63 8.28 -18.74
CA TRP A 210 -17.62 7.62 -19.58
C TRP A 210 -18.47 8.63 -20.35
N TRP A 211 -18.91 9.72 -19.68
CA TRP A 211 -19.69 10.80 -20.29
C TRP A 211 -18.88 11.54 -21.38
N LEU A 212 -17.60 11.84 -21.11
CA LEU A 212 -16.72 12.50 -22.07
C LEU A 212 -16.50 11.67 -23.35
N TRP A 213 -16.44 10.34 -23.24
CA TRP A 213 -16.12 9.46 -24.37
C TRP A 213 -17.36 9.03 -25.17
N ARG A 214 -18.53 8.98 -24.57
CA ARG A 214 -19.78 8.53 -25.21
C ARG A 214 -20.78 9.65 -25.54
N GLY A 215 -20.63 10.87 -25.01
CA GLY A 215 -21.40 12.06 -25.40
C GLY A 215 -22.91 11.92 -25.23
N GLY A 216 -23.37 11.26 -24.17
CA GLY A 216 -24.82 11.08 -23.91
C GLY A 216 -25.44 12.29 -23.20
N PRO A 217 -26.79 12.47 -23.28
CA PRO A 217 -27.49 13.60 -22.67
C PRO A 217 -27.47 13.58 -21.12
N SER A 218 -27.16 12.45 -20.49
CA SER A 218 -27.06 12.30 -19.04
C SER A 218 -25.89 11.40 -18.63
N ALA A 219 -25.24 11.74 -17.52
CA ALA A 219 -24.19 10.89 -16.95
C ALA A 219 -24.83 9.61 -16.39
N PRO A 220 -24.18 8.42 -16.57
CA PRO A 220 -24.70 7.16 -16.05
C PRO A 220 -24.77 7.19 -14.52
N SER A 221 -25.62 6.38 -13.91
CA SER A 221 -25.67 6.22 -12.46
C SER A 221 -24.37 5.62 -11.92
N ARG A 222 -24.03 5.89 -10.65
CA ARG A 222 -22.82 5.34 -10.03
C ARG A 222 -22.79 3.82 -10.06
N ILE A 223 -23.94 3.19 -9.88
CA ILE A 223 -24.07 1.73 -9.87
C ILE A 223 -23.77 1.10 -11.23
N GLU A 224 -24.11 1.77 -12.33
CA GLU A 224 -23.88 1.27 -13.69
C GLU A 224 -22.41 1.27 -14.11
N VAL A 225 -21.61 2.14 -13.52
CA VAL A 225 -20.16 2.22 -13.80
C VAL A 225 -19.33 1.31 -12.89
N GLU A 226 -19.92 0.70 -11.87
CA GLU A 226 -19.20 -0.23 -11.01
C GLU A 226 -18.79 -1.52 -11.75
N PRO A 227 -17.54 -2.01 -11.57
CA PRO A 227 -17.03 -3.18 -12.31
C PRO A 227 -17.86 -4.45 -12.07
N ILE A 228 -18.33 -4.63 -10.86
CA ILE A 228 -19.12 -5.79 -10.44
C ILE A 228 -20.47 -5.82 -11.15
N THR A 229 -21.14 -4.68 -11.27
CA THR A 229 -22.44 -4.60 -11.95
C THR A 229 -22.30 -4.90 -13.45
N LYS A 230 -21.19 -4.46 -14.07
CA LYS A 230 -20.90 -4.80 -15.47
C LYS A 230 -20.63 -6.28 -15.66
N HIS A 231 -19.93 -6.92 -14.74
CA HIS A 231 -19.65 -8.35 -14.81
C HIS A 231 -20.90 -9.18 -14.60
N SER A 232 -21.75 -8.81 -13.65
CA SER A 232 -23.05 -9.44 -13.41
C SER A 232 -24.01 -9.30 -14.60
N LYS A 233 -24.08 -8.10 -15.23
CA LYS A 233 -24.86 -7.90 -16.46
C LYS A 233 -24.33 -8.72 -17.62
N ARG A 234 -23.03 -8.81 -17.80
CA ARG A 234 -22.42 -9.62 -18.87
C ARG A 234 -22.70 -11.11 -18.70
N ILE A 235 -22.70 -11.63 -17.46
CA ILE A 235 -23.09 -13.02 -17.18
C ILE A 235 -24.57 -13.23 -17.47
N ALA A 236 -25.44 -12.28 -17.09
CA ALA A 236 -26.86 -12.36 -17.38
C ALA A 236 -27.17 -12.26 -18.90
N GLU A 237 -26.37 -11.47 -19.65
CA GLU A 237 -26.50 -11.34 -21.12
C GLU A 237 -25.95 -12.55 -21.88
N MET A 238 -24.97 -13.29 -21.31
CA MET A 238 -24.44 -14.52 -21.93
C MET A 238 -25.34 -15.73 -21.74
N GLY A 239 -26.50 -15.57 -21.06
CA GLY A 239 -27.46 -16.64 -20.80
C GLY A 239 -26.92 -17.68 -19.80
N ASN A 240 -27.80 -18.15 -18.93
CA ASN A 240 -27.48 -19.34 -18.14
C ASN A 240 -27.34 -20.51 -19.14
N PRO A 241 -26.18 -21.21 -19.22
CA PRO A 241 -26.02 -22.35 -20.14
C PRO A 241 -27.07 -23.45 -19.92
N ASP A 242 -27.73 -23.47 -18.76
CA ASP A 242 -28.83 -24.39 -18.44
C ASP A 242 -30.16 -24.03 -19.11
N ASP A 243 -30.35 -22.80 -19.62
CA ASP A 243 -31.59 -22.42 -20.31
C ASP A 243 -31.64 -22.86 -21.80
N SER A 244 -30.49 -23.16 -22.41
CA SER A 244 -30.43 -23.69 -23.77
C SER A 244 -30.92 -25.13 -23.90
N ASP A 245 -30.79 -25.92 -22.84
CA ASP A 245 -31.22 -27.34 -22.84
C ASP A 245 -32.72 -27.50 -22.56
N ASN A 246 -33.37 -26.47 -22.00
CA ASN A 246 -34.81 -26.50 -21.70
C ASN A 246 -35.69 -26.00 -22.87
N GLN A 247 -35.13 -25.31 -23.86
CA GLN A 247 -35.89 -24.87 -25.06
C GLN A 247 -35.92 -25.91 -26.17
N LEU A 248 -35.05 -26.91 -26.12
CA LEU A 248 -35.04 -28.01 -27.11
C LEU A 248 -36.05 -29.14 -26.83
N ASN A 249 -36.72 -29.12 -25.67
CA ASN A 249 -37.60 -30.24 -25.26
C ASN A 249 -39.12 -29.92 -25.29
N ILE A 250 -39.57 -28.81 -25.88
CA ILE A 250 -40.99 -28.44 -25.99
C ILE A 250 -41.50 -28.45 -27.44
N GLY A 251 -40.65 -28.87 -28.41
CA GLY A 251 -40.99 -28.85 -29.83
C GLY A 251 -41.42 -30.17 -30.44
N ASP A 252 -41.42 -31.29 -29.70
CA ASP A 252 -41.80 -32.61 -30.20
C ASP A 252 -42.83 -33.30 -29.28
N ILE A 253 -44.06 -32.80 -29.23
CA ILE A 253 -45.27 -33.59 -28.89
C ILE A 253 -46.46 -33.07 -29.73
#